data_800554ae26c34ea4e78295f4dc67033e
#
_entry.id   800554ae26c34ea4e78295f4dc67033e
#
_cell.length_a   1.000
_cell.length_b   1.000
_cell.length_c   1.000
_cell.angle_alpha   90.00
_cell.angle_beta   90.00
_cell.angle_gamma   90.00
#
_symmetry.space_group_name_H-M   'P 1'
#
loop_
_entity.id
_entity.type
_entity.pdbx_description
1 polymer ?
#
loop_
_entity_poly.entity_id
_entity_poly.type
_entity_poly.pdbx_seq_one_letter_code
_entity_poly.pdbx_strand_id
1 'polypeptide(L)'
;MAKGKEGGDKDKDKEKPKSPEPAKAGTGEKEVRIYSLATTVNECIIFLEELSGSRLLPIWIGITEGQAIAIRFSGIVLPRPLTHDLLLAGIQELGFEVKKIVVSDIKENTFYAKVIVSDGKKTVQLDSRPSDAIAIAVRAGCPILVHESVFERCQTLHKPISEDEVSKFKEDLKSLKPEDIFKDLKKKPEGGEPPPEGKKGGDAK
;
A
#
# COMPACT_ATOMS: atom_id res chain seq x y z
N MET A 1 -63.34 3.01 -25.10
CA MET A 1 -62.72 3.92 -24.09
C MET A 1 -61.59 3.19 -23.41
N ALA A 2 -60.35 3.40 -23.82
CA ALA A 2 -59.18 2.80 -23.25
C ALA A 2 -58.40 3.89 -22.52
N LYS A 3 -58.18 3.75 -21.20
CA LYS A 3 -57.33 4.61 -20.38
C LYS A 3 -55.90 4.09 -20.39
N GLY A 4 -54.96 4.83 -20.95
CA GLY A 4 -53.55 4.64 -20.84
C GLY A 4 -53.07 4.83 -19.40
N LYS A 5 -52.13 3.97 -18.94
CA LYS A 5 -51.34 4.17 -17.74
C LYS A 5 -49.92 4.54 -18.19
N GLU A 6 -49.56 5.77 -17.94
CA GLU A 6 -48.16 6.26 -18.01
C GLU A 6 -47.36 5.61 -16.90
N GLY A 7 -46.30 4.88 -17.29
CA GLY A 7 -45.30 4.35 -16.38
C GLY A 7 -44.22 5.42 -16.13
N GLY A 8 -44.17 5.96 -14.93
CA GLY A 8 -43.11 6.86 -14.50
C GLY A 8 -41.80 6.12 -14.36
N ASP A 9 -40.84 6.56 -15.16
CA ASP A 9 -39.43 6.16 -15.08
C ASP A 9 -38.83 6.78 -13.79
N LYS A 10 -38.47 5.94 -12.85
CA LYS A 10 -37.76 6.40 -11.65
C LYS A 10 -36.26 6.32 -11.92
N ASP A 11 -35.70 7.46 -12.26
CA ASP A 11 -34.27 7.70 -12.22
C ASP A 11 -33.72 7.24 -10.84
N LYS A 12 -32.97 6.15 -10.85
CA LYS A 12 -32.17 5.75 -9.69
C LYS A 12 -30.90 6.57 -9.70
N ASP A 13 -30.90 7.64 -8.95
CA ASP A 13 -29.69 8.34 -8.57
C ASP A 13 -28.65 7.33 -8.08
N LYS A 14 -27.61 7.14 -8.86
CA LYS A 14 -26.42 6.38 -8.46
C LYS A 14 -25.66 7.23 -7.45
N GLU A 15 -25.91 6.97 -6.19
CA GLU A 15 -25.14 7.50 -5.08
C GLU A 15 -23.65 7.19 -5.31
N LYS A 16 -22.84 8.24 -5.48
CA LYS A 16 -21.38 8.12 -5.53
C LYS A 16 -20.92 7.53 -4.20
N PRO A 17 -19.99 6.56 -4.21
CA PRO A 17 -19.46 6.01 -2.97
C PRO A 17 -18.88 7.14 -2.12
N LYS A 18 -19.39 7.31 -0.90
CA LYS A 18 -18.85 8.23 0.10
C LYS A 18 -17.38 7.91 0.31
N SER A 19 -16.56 8.95 0.26
CA SER A 19 -15.17 8.85 0.70
C SER A 19 -15.11 8.29 2.12
N PRO A 20 -14.27 7.29 2.42
CA PRO A 20 -14.16 6.74 3.77
C PRO A 20 -13.77 7.85 4.77
N GLU A 21 -14.39 7.84 5.95
CA GLU A 21 -13.99 8.73 7.04
C GLU A 21 -12.51 8.49 7.38
N PRO A 22 -11.75 9.56 7.70
CA PRO A 22 -10.33 9.43 8.02
C PRO A 22 -10.15 8.49 9.22
N ALA A 23 -9.41 7.40 9.03
CA ALA A 23 -9.05 6.50 10.11
C ALA A 23 -8.19 7.26 11.12
N LYS A 24 -8.46 7.10 12.43
CA LYS A 24 -7.56 7.62 13.47
C LYS A 24 -6.20 6.96 13.30
N ALA A 25 -5.24 7.71 12.74
CA ALA A 25 -3.86 7.28 12.61
C ALA A 25 -3.28 7.02 14.02
N GLY A 26 -2.56 5.91 14.18
CA GLY A 26 -1.70 5.70 15.35
C GLY A 26 -0.57 6.74 15.34
N THR A 27 0.09 6.96 16.48
CA THR A 27 1.25 7.84 16.54
C THR A 27 2.31 7.35 15.55
N GLY A 28 2.59 8.14 14.50
CA GLY A 28 3.57 7.84 13.45
C GLY A 28 3.02 7.18 12.18
N GLU A 29 1.71 6.94 12.06
CA GLU A 29 1.08 6.48 10.82
C GLU A 29 0.62 7.67 9.97
N LYS A 30 0.87 7.63 8.67
CA LYS A 30 0.43 8.62 7.68
C LYS A 30 -0.56 7.98 6.72
N GLU A 31 -1.67 8.65 6.51
CA GLU A 31 -2.64 8.18 5.52
C GLU A 31 -2.14 8.49 4.11
N VAL A 32 -2.29 7.50 3.24
CA VAL A 32 -1.85 7.59 1.84
C VAL A 32 -2.97 7.13 0.91
N ARG A 33 -2.84 7.51 -0.35
CA ARG A 33 -3.69 6.99 -1.42
C ARG A 33 -2.84 6.49 -2.59
N ILE A 34 -3.41 5.64 -3.41
CA ILE A 34 -2.78 5.24 -4.65
C ILE A 34 -2.77 6.45 -5.59
N TYR A 35 -1.56 6.92 -5.94
CA TYR A 35 -1.35 7.98 -6.92
C TYR A 35 -1.39 7.42 -8.34
N SER A 36 -0.59 6.37 -8.59
CA SER A 36 -0.51 5.70 -9.89
C SER A 36 0.10 4.31 -9.79
N LEU A 37 -0.05 3.54 -10.87
CA LEU A 37 0.70 2.31 -11.11
C LEU A 37 1.47 2.48 -12.41
N ALA A 38 2.77 2.15 -12.39
CA ALA A 38 3.61 2.07 -13.56
C ALA A 38 3.99 0.62 -13.80
N THR A 39 3.79 0.13 -15.02
CA THR A 39 4.11 -1.26 -15.39
C THR A 39 5.11 -1.26 -16.51
N THR A 40 6.17 -2.02 -16.36
CA THR A 40 7.13 -2.38 -17.40
C THR A 40 6.89 -3.83 -17.84
N VAL A 41 7.75 -4.34 -18.71
CA VAL A 41 7.63 -5.74 -19.18
C VAL A 41 7.79 -6.75 -18.04
N ASN A 42 8.61 -6.42 -17.03
CA ASN A 42 8.99 -7.35 -15.96
C ASN A 42 8.62 -6.89 -14.56
N GLU A 43 8.16 -5.65 -14.38
CA GLU A 43 8.00 -5.05 -13.07
C GLU A 43 6.74 -4.18 -13.02
N CYS A 44 6.16 -4.08 -11.83
CA CYS A 44 5.09 -3.13 -11.53
C CYS A 44 5.49 -2.32 -10.29
N ILE A 45 5.32 -1.01 -10.39
CA ILE A 45 5.57 -0.07 -9.29
C ILE A 45 4.25 0.59 -8.92
N ILE A 46 3.88 0.52 -7.66
CA ILE A 46 2.78 1.30 -7.12
C ILE A 46 3.32 2.53 -6.41
N PHE A 47 2.74 3.69 -6.69
CA PHE A 47 3.08 4.95 -6.03
C PHE A 47 1.99 5.30 -5.03
N LEU A 48 2.38 5.41 -3.75
CA LEU A 48 1.50 5.85 -2.67
C LEU A 48 1.78 7.31 -2.35
N GLU A 49 0.77 8.16 -2.45
CA GLU A 49 0.85 9.59 -2.14
C GLU A 49 0.40 9.84 -0.70
N GLU A 50 1.21 10.55 0.08
CA GLU A 50 0.82 11.04 1.39
C GLU A 50 -0.28 12.10 1.26
N LEU A 51 -1.39 11.95 1.98
CA LEU A 51 -2.52 12.88 1.88
C LEU A 51 -2.21 14.26 2.48
N SER A 52 -1.38 14.33 3.51
CA SER A 52 -1.00 15.56 4.22
C SER A 52 0.28 16.20 3.70
N GLY A 53 0.93 15.59 2.70
CA GLY A 53 2.23 16.02 2.20
C GLY A 53 2.37 15.89 0.69
N SER A 54 3.58 16.11 0.20
CA SER A 54 3.94 15.98 -1.22
C SER A 54 4.76 14.74 -1.52
N ARG A 55 4.94 13.83 -0.53
CA ARG A 55 5.80 12.66 -0.67
C ARG A 55 5.07 11.54 -1.42
N LEU A 56 5.80 10.91 -2.35
CA LEU A 56 5.37 9.69 -3.03
C LEU A 56 6.29 8.56 -2.60
N LEU A 57 5.70 7.47 -2.15
CA LEU A 57 6.40 6.24 -1.80
C LEU A 57 6.24 5.22 -2.94
N PRO A 58 7.31 4.92 -3.69
CA PRO A 58 7.29 3.85 -4.66
C PRO A 58 7.51 2.49 -3.99
N ILE A 59 6.69 1.51 -4.35
CA ILE A 59 6.83 0.11 -3.90
C ILE A 59 6.82 -0.80 -5.12
N TRP A 60 7.88 -1.59 -5.29
CA TRP A 60 7.92 -2.62 -6.32
C TRP A 60 7.06 -3.81 -5.90
N ILE A 61 6.20 -4.23 -6.81
CA ILE A 61 5.27 -5.36 -6.62
C ILE A 61 5.32 -6.28 -7.83
N GLY A 62 4.81 -7.49 -7.69
CA GLY A 62 4.67 -8.41 -8.81
C GLY A 62 3.67 -7.90 -9.85
N ILE A 63 3.85 -8.30 -11.11
CA ILE A 63 2.98 -7.90 -12.21
C ILE A 63 1.54 -8.36 -11.97
N THR A 64 1.36 -9.59 -11.50
CA THR A 64 0.04 -10.18 -11.21
C THR A 64 -0.68 -9.45 -10.08
N GLU A 65 0.05 -9.05 -9.04
CA GLU A 65 -0.46 -8.26 -7.94
C GLU A 65 -0.86 -6.85 -8.41
N GLY A 66 0.02 -6.23 -9.22
CA GLY A 66 -0.26 -4.95 -9.86
C GLY A 66 -1.51 -4.97 -10.73
N GLN A 67 -1.67 -6.01 -11.55
CA GLN A 67 -2.89 -6.21 -12.35
C GLN A 67 -4.13 -6.37 -11.49
N ALA A 68 -4.06 -7.16 -10.40
CA ALA A 68 -5.18 -7.35 -9.49
C ALA A 68 -5.62 -6.04 -8.81
N ILE A 69 -4.66 -5.15 -8.49
CA ILE A 69 -4.95 -3.80 -7.97
C ILE A 69 -5.56 -2.94 -9.06
N ALA A 70 -4.94 -2.88 -10.25
CA ALA A 70 -5.37 -2.04 -11.37
C ALA A 70 -6.80 -2.35 -11.82
N ILE A 71 -7.17 -3.63 -11.96
CA ILE A 71 -8.52 -4.08 -12.32
C ILE A 71 -9.55 -3.49 -11.35
N ARG A 72 -9.31 -3.62 -10.04
CA ARG A 72 -10.25 -3.11 -9.04
C ARG A 72 -10.25 -1.59 -8.97
N PHE A 73 -9.07 -0.97 -9.04
CA PHE A 73 -8.91 0.49 -9.02
C PHE A 73 -9.60 1.16 -10.20
N SER A 74 -9.60 0.52 -11.37
CA SER A 74 -10.31 0.96 -12.58
C SER A 74 -11.81 0.67 -12.57
N GLY A 75 -12.36 0.07 -11.52
CA GLY A 75 -13.78 -0.26 -11.41
C GLY A 75 -14.22 -1.42 -12.29
N ILE A 76 -13.30 -2.20 -12.85
CA ILE A 76 -13.61 -3.35 -13.70
C ILE A 76 -14.18 -4.47 -12.82
N VAL A 77 -15.36 -4.97 -13.19
CA VAL A 77 -16.01 -6.10 -12.53
C VAL A 77 -15.77 -7.36 -13.36
N LEU A 78 -15.13 -8.35 -12.73
CA LEU A 78 -14.88 -9.66 -13.36
C LEU A 78 -16.05 -10.63 -13.06
N PRO A 79 -16.33 -11.59 -13.97
CA PRO A 79 -17.41 -12.56 -13.76
C PRO A 79 -17.13 -13.56 -12.63
N ARG A 80 -15.86 -13.73 -12.25
CA ARG A 80 -15.45 -14.59 -11.14
C ARG A 80 -14.48 -13.84 -10.22
N PRO A 81 -14.52 -14.11 -8.90
CA PRO A 81 -13.64 -13.46 -7.93
C PRO A 81 -12.18 -13.85 -8.15
N LEU A 82 -11.29 -12.87 -8.02
CA LEU A 82 -9.85 -13.09 -7.88
C LEU A 82 -9.51 -13.55 -6.46
N THR A 83 -8.26 -13.96 -6.23
CA THR A 83 -7.79 -14.43 -4.90
C THR A 83 -8.06 -13.42 -3.78
N HIS A 84 -7.82 -12.13 -4.04
CA HIS A 84 -8.07 -11.08 -3.03
C HIS A 84 -9.57 -10.83 -2.79
N ASP A 85 -10.42 -11.03 -3.80
CA ASP A 85 -11.87 -10.97 -3.63
C ASP A 85 -12.35 -12.14 -2.76
N LEU A 86 -11.82 -13.36 -3.01
CA LEU A 86 -12.12 -14.54 -2.23
C LEU A 86 -11.66 -14.39 -0.77
N LEU A 87 -10.43 -13.85 -0.56
CA LEU A 87 -9.90 -13.62 0.79
C LEU A 87 -10.77 -12.62 1.56
N LEU A 88 -11.14 -11.50 0.92
CA LEU A 88 -12.02 -10.51 1.54
C LEU A 88 -13.38 -11.11 1.90
N ALA A 89 -13.99 -11.87 0.98
CA ALA A 89 -15.25 -12.57 1.24
C ALA A 89 -15.12 -13.54 2.42
N GLY A 90 -14.01 -14.32 2.48
CA GLY A 90 -13.76 -15.21 3.62
C GLY A 90 -13.65 -14.48 4.96
N ILE A 91 -12.97 -13.32 5.00
CA ILE A 91 -12.88 -12.48 6.19
C ILE A 91 -14.29 -12.03 6.64
N GLN A 92 -15.12 -11.59 5.68
CA GLN A 92 -16.47 -11.09 5.94
C GLN A 92 -17.42 -12.21 6.39
N GLU A 93 -17.36 -13.39 5.76
CA GLU A 93 -18.17 -14.58 6.15
C GLU A 93 -17.83 -15.06 7.57
N LEU A 94 -16.58 -14.84 8.03
CA LEU A 94 -16.18 -15.12 9.42
C LEU A 94 -16.59 -14.01 10.41
N GLY A 95 -17.35 -13.00 9.98
CA GLY A 95 -17.84 -11.92 10.80
C GLY A 95 -16.82 -10.81 11.10
N PHE A 96 -15.73 -10.74 10.35
CA PHE A 96 -14.74 -9.70 10.48
C PHE A 96 -14.87 -8.67 9.36
N GLU A 97 -14.47 -7.43 9.66
CA GLU A 97 -14.31 -6.36 8.68
C GLU A 97 -12.85 -5.90 8.61
N VAL A 98 -12.38 -5.58 7.42
CA VAL A 98 -11.09 -4.93 7.23
C VAL A 98 -11.21 -3.46 7.61
N LYS A 99 -10.53 -3.03 8.66
CA LYS A 99 -10.63 -1.66 9.18
C LYS A 99 -9.62 -0.72 8.53
N LYS A 100 -8.40 -1.18 8.32
CA LYS A 100 -7.31 -0.45 7.66
C LYS A 100 -6.20 -1.41 7.25
N ILE A 101 -5.31 -0.96 6.38
CA ILE A 101 -4.02 -1.62 6.16
C ILE A 101 -2.89 -0.65 6.54
N VAL A 102 -1.76 -1.19 6.96
CA VAL A 102 -0.59 -0.41 7.35
C VAL A 102 0.65 -1.00 6.71
N VAL A 103 1.36 -0.23 5.88
CA VAL A 103 2.75 -0.56 5.52
C VAL A 103 3.60 -0.17 6.71
N SER A 104 4.03 -1.17 7.48
CA SER A 104 4.49 -1.00 8.85
C SER A 104 6.00 -0.88 9.00
N ASP A 105 6.76 -1.49 8.09
CA ASP A 105 8.21 -1.54 8.21
C ASP A 105 8.87 -1.82 6.86
N ILE A 106 10.20 -1.62 6.83
CA ILE A 106 11.08 -2.06 5.76
C ILE A 106 12.35 -2.65 6.37
N LYS A 107 12.71 -3.88 6.00
CA LYS A 107 13.90 -4.61 6.46
C LYS A 107 14.56 -5.28 5.27
N GLU A 108 15.86 -5.12 5.14
CA GLU A 108 16.63 -5.78 4.09
C GLU A 108 15.99 -5.63 2.69
N ASN A 109 15.56 -4.40 2.36
CA ASN A 109 14.87 -4.05 1.13
C ASN A 109 13.49 -4.72 0.93
N THR A 110 12.92 -5.30 2.00
CA THR A 110 11.61 -5.94 1.98
C THR A 110 10.62 -5.12 2.78
N PHE A 111 9.54 -4.70 2.16
CA PHE A 111 8.44 -4.02 2.82
C PHE A 111 7.54 -5.02 3.54
N TYR A 112 7.09 -4.63 4.73
CA TYR A 112 6.15 -5.38 5.55
C TYR A 112 4.84 -4.60 5.67
N ALA A 113 3.73 -5.30 5.62
CA ALA A 113 2.43 -4.70 5.81
C ALA A 113 1.56 -5.54 6.75
N LYS A 114 0.52 -4.92 7.26
CA LYS A 114 -0.48 -5.55 8.12
C LYS A 114 -1.87 -5.21 7.64
N VAL A 115 -2.73 -6.21 7.59
CA VAL A 115 -4.17 -6.04 7.40
C VAL A 115 -4.83 -6.08 8.78
N ILE A 116 -5.52 -5.02 9.15
CA ILE A 116 -6.18 -4.90 10.45
C ILE A 116 -7.66 -5.24 10.28
N VAL A 117 -8.08 -6.33 10.90
CA VAL A 117 -9.47 -6.80 10.83
C VAL A 117 -10.11 -6.79 12.21
N SER A 118 -11.41 -6.55 12.30
CA SER A 118 -12.14 -6.52 13.57
C SER A 118 -13.57 -7.02 13.42
N ASP A 119 -14.06 -7.74 14.43
CA ASP A 119 -15.47 -8.14 14.58
C ASP A 119 -16.25 -7.22 15.53
N GLY A 120 -15.64 -6.08 15.92
CA GLY A 120 -16.18 -5.14 16.91
C GLY A 120 -15.82 -5.46 18.35
N LYS A 121 -15.44 -6.71 18.65
CA LYS A 121 -15.02 -7.16 19.99
C LYS A 121 -13.50 -7.40 20.03
N LYS A 122 -12.98 -7.98 18.97
CA LYS A 122 -11.58 -8.36 18.83
C LYS A 122 -10.99 -7.70 17.58
N THR A 123 -9.77 -7.23 17.69
CA THR A 123 -8.97 -6.76 16.54
C THR A 123 -7.80 -7.71 16.33
N VAL A 124 -7.60 -8.13 15.08
CA VAL A 124 -6.53 -9.02 14.67
C VAL A 124 -5.67 -8.32 13.63
N GLN A 125 -4.37 -8.51 13.71
CA GLN A 125 -3.40 -8.03 12.73
C GLN A 125 -2.87 -9.23 11.94
N LEU A 126 -3.09 -9.22 10.65
CA LEU A 126 -2.60 -10.23 9.73
C LEU A 126 -1.34 -9.68 9.06
N ASP A 127 -0.23 -10.43 9.16
CA ASP A 127 0.98 -10.12 8.41
C ASP A 127 0.75 -10.33 6.91
N SER A 128 1.29 -9.45 6.08
CA SER A 128 1.07 -9.52 4.64
C SER A 128 2.15 -8.77 3.86
N ARG A 129 2.28 -9.08 2.58
CA ARG A 129 3.03 -8.25 1.65
C ARG A 129 2.24 -6.95 1.39
N PRO A 130 2.91 -5.81 1.12
CA PRO A 130 2.21 -4.56 0.78
C PRO A 130 1.24 -4.69 -0.38
N SER A 131 1.62 -5.41 -1.45
CA SER A 131 0.76 -5.65 -2.62
C SER A 131 -0.56 -6.31 -2.26
N ASP A 132 -0.53 -7.34 -1.40
CA ASP A 132 -1.73 -8.06 -0.96
C ASP A 132 -2.60 -7.19 -0.07
N ALA A 133 -1.98 -6.48 0.89
CA ALA A 133 -2.68 -5.54 1.76
C ALA A 133 -3.39 -4.43 0.96
N ILE A 134 -2.69 -3.81 -0.01
CA ILE A 134 -3.25 -2.77 -0.87
C ILE A 134 -4.37 -3.34 -1.75
N ALA A 135 -4.18 -4.55 -2.33
CA ALA A 135 -5.21 -5.21 -3.12
C ALA A 135 -6.49 -5.50 -2.32
N ILE A 136 -6.37 -5.81 -1.03
CA ILE A 136 -7.49 -5.94 -0.10
C ILE A 136 -8.09 -4.57 0.21
N ALA A 137 -7.27 -3.55 0.48
CA ALA A 137 -7.75 -2.21 0.83
C ALA A 137 -8.62 -1.59 -0.25
N VAL A 138 -8.22 -1.67 -1.54
CA VAL A 138 -9.01 -1.14 -2.66
C VAL A 138 -10.33 -1.89 -2.87
N ARG A 139 -10.44 -3.13 -2.39
CA ARG A 139 -11.65 -3.93 -2.41
C ARG A 139 -12.57 -3.64 -1.23
N ALA A 140 -11.99 -3.55 -0.05
CA ALA A 140 -12.71 -3.25 1.19
C ALA A 140 -13.12 -1.78 1.30
N GLY A 141 -12.50 -0.88 0.53
CA GLY A 141 -12.71 0.56 0.65
C GLY A 141 -12.19 1.13 1.97
N CYS A 142 -11.16 0.52 2.56
CA CYS A 142 -10.59 0.94 3.83
C CYS A 142 -9.33 1.80 3.65
N PRO A 143 -8.95 2.60 4.67
CA PRO A 143 -7.76 3.43 4.63
C PRO A 143 -6.47 2.63 4.45
N ILE A 144 -5.52 3.24 3.71
CA ILE A 144 -4.15 2.77 3.56
C ILE A 144 -3.25 3.70 4.37
N LEU A 145 -2.46 3.14 5.25
CA LEU A 145 -1.54 3.88 6.11
C LEU A 145 -0.11 3.40 5.89
N VAL A 146 0.84 4.30 6.06
CA VAL A 146 2.28 4.02 6.01
C VAL A 146 2.91 4.57 7.28
N HIS A 147 3.71 3.78 7.96
CA HIS A 147 4.44 4.24 9.13
C HIS A 147 5.53 5.23 8.74
N GLU A 148 5.72 6.30 9.51
CA GLU A 148 6.70 7.36 9.21
C GLU A 148 8.11 6.81 9.00
N SER A 149 8.52 5.82 9.79
CA SER A 149 9.82 5.16 9.65
C SER A 149 10.06 4.51 8.27
N VAL A 150 9.00 4.20 7.53
CA VAL A 150 9.13 3.67 6.16
C VAL A 150 9.50 4.81 5.22
N PHE A 151 8.86 5.99 5.35
CA PHE A 151 9.21 7.18 4.57
C PHE A 151 10.64 7.65 4.85
N GLU A 152 11.11 7.56 6.11
CA GLU A 152 12.45 7.95 6.50
C GLU A 152 13.54 7.03 5.93
N ARG A 153 13.23 5.74 5.76
CA ARG A 153 14.17 4.71 5.29
C ARG A 153 14.13 4.45 3.78
N CYS A 154 13.18 5.04 3.08
CA CYS A 154 13.03 4.89 1.64
C CYS A 154 13.33 6.20 0.92
N GLN A 155 13.85 6.08 -0.29
CA GLN A 155 13.88 7.24 -1.18
C GLN A 155 12.44 7.57 -1.58
N THR A 156 11.95 8.71 -1.11
CA THR A 156 10.66 9.23 -1.50
C THR A 156 10.82 10.20 -2.67
N LEU A 157 9.82 10.22 -3.54
CA LEU A 157 9.72 11.18 -4.62
C LEU A 157 8.80 12.32 -4.19
N HIS A 158 9.01 13.50 -4.74
CA HIS A 158 8.07 14.61 -4.58
C HIS A 158 7.09 14.63 -5.74
N LYS A 159 5.83 14.92 -5.44
CA LYS A 159 4.80 15.08 -6.46
C LYS A 159 5.16 16.27 -7.35
N PRO A 160 5.24 16.09 -8.68
CA PRO A 160 5.49 17.21 -9.58
C PRO A 160 4.32 18.20 -9.54
N ILE A 161 4.66 19.51 -9.46
CA ILE A 161 3.69 20.60 -9.34
C ILE A 161 3.46 21.29 -10.69
N SER A 162 4.42 21.19 -11.63
CA SER A 162 4.39 21.81 -12.96
C SER A 162 4.51 20.80 -14.09
N GLU A 163 4.16 21.21 -15.33
CA GLU A 163 4.31 20.35 -16.53
C GLU A 163 5.77 19.97 -16.80
N ASP A 164 6.71 20.87 -16.52
CA ASP A 164 8.16 20.61 -16.65
C ASP A 164 8.62 19.58 -15.63
N GLU A 165 8.11 19.66 -14.40
CA GLU A 165 8.36 18.67 -13.35
C GLU A 165 7.70 17.32 -13.65
N VAL A 166 6.53 17.31 -14.31
CA VAL A 166 5.88 16.07 -14.78
C VAL A 166 6.75 15.35 -15.81
N SER A 167 7.37 16.10 -16.73
CA SER A 167 8.24 15.52 -17.74
C SER A 167 9.52 14.95 -17.11
N LYS A 168 10.14 15.68 -16.20
CA LYS A 168 11.30 15.23 -15.43
C LYS A 168 10.97 14.03 -14.53
N PHE A 169 9.83 14.04 -13.88
CA PHE A 169 9.33 12.93 -13.08
C PHE A 169 9.14 11.65 -13.92
N LYS A 170 8.64 11.77 -15.16
CA LYS A 170 8.53 10.63 -16.08
C LYS A 170 9.89 10.07 -16.49
N GLU A 171 10.90 10.91 -16.63
CA GLU A 171 12.28 10.48 -16.91
C GLU A 171 12.92 9.82 -15.69
N ASP A 172 12.73 10.39 -14.49
CA ASP A 172 13.19 9.81 -13.24
C ASP A 172 12.58 8.42 -13.00
N LEU A 173 11.28 8.25 -13.28
CA LEU A 173 10.59 6.96 -13.20
C LEU A 173 11.19 5.90 -14.12
N LYS A 174 11.64 6.27 -15.32
CA LYS A 174 12.28 5.34 -16.27
C LYS A 174 13.66 4.90 -15.82
N SER A 175 14.33 5.73 -15.03
CA SER A 175 15.70 5.49 -14.54
C SER A 175 15.73 4.80 -13.17
N LEU A 176 14.63 4.81 -12.41
CA LEU A 176 14.53 4.18 -11.09
C LEU A 176 14.69 2.66 -11.18
N LYS A 177 15.66 2.16 -10.43
CA LYS A 177 15.85 0.72 -10.20
C LYS A 177 15.54 0.40 -8.74
N PRO A 178 15.10 -0.85 -8.43
CA PRO A 178 14.86 -1.27 -7.05
C PRO A 178 16.03 -0.96 -6.10
N GLU A 179 17.26 -1.09 -6.61
CA GLU A 179 18.49 -0.88 -5.85
C GLU A 179 18.73 0.58 -5.45
N ASP A 180 18.17 1.54 -6.21
CA ASP A 180 18.39 2.97 -5.97
C ASP A 180 17.59 3.49 -4.79
N ILE A 181 16.44 2.88 -4.50
CA ILE A 181 15.57 3.24 -3.38
C ILE A 181 16.18 2.86 -2.03
N PHE A 182 17.07 1.88 -2.06
CA PHE A 182 17.68 1.31 -0.86
C PHE A 182 19.15 1.74 -0.64
N LYS A 183 19.62 2.77 -1.36
CA LYS A 183 21.01 3.24 -1.24
C LYS A 183 21.38 3.73 0.16
N ASP A 184 20.44 4.35 0.86
CA ASP A 184 20.69 4.88 2.20
C ASP A 184 20.71 3.79 3.28
N LEU A 185 20.13 2.63 3.03
CA LEU A 185 20.19 1.49 3.94
C LEU A 185 21.56 0.79 3.95
N LYS A 186 22.40 1.03 2.94
CA LYS A 186 23.76 0.45 2.85
C LYS A 186 24.84 1.29 3.50
N LYS A 187 24.56 2.54 3.93
CA LYS A 187 25.48 3.31 4.76
C LYS A 187 25.45 2.72 6.18
N LYS A 188 26.39 1.81 6.46
CA LYS A 188 26.75 1.43 7.83
C LYS A 188 27.07 2.72 8.59
N PRO A 189 26.65 2.86 9.86
CA PRO A 189 27.20 3.92 10.70
C PRO A 189 28.70 3.66 10.84
N GLU A 190 29.52 4.55 10.30
CA GLU A 190 30.96 4.59 10.62
C GLU A 190 31.06 5.03 12.08
N GLY A 191 31.53 4.16 12.94
CA GLY A 191 31.86 4.49 14.31
C GLY A 191 31.27 3.54 15.36
N GLY A 192 31.65 2.29 15.32
CA GLY A 192 31.55 1.39 16.46
C GLY A 192 32.83 0.60 16.54
N GLU A 193 33.71 0.92 17.50
CA GLU A 193 34.88 0.13 17.81
C GLU A 193 34.48 -1.35 18.06
N PRO A 194 35.25 -2.31 17.56
CA PRO A 194 35.00 -3.72 17.86
C PRO A 194 35.20 -3.97 19.37
N PRO A 195 34.37 -4.83 19.97
CA PRO A 195 34.57 -5.17 21.37
C PRO A 195 35.94 -5.84 21.57
N PRO A 196 36.62 -5.60 22.69
CA PRO A 196 37.97 -6.11 22.93
C PRO A 196 37.95 -7.64 22.96
N GLU A 197 38.89 -8.26 22.23
CA GLU A 197 39.11 -9.71 22.22
C GLU A 197 39.37 -10.20 23.62
N GLY A 198 38.51 -11.10 24.09
CA GLY A 198 38.69 -11.81 25.34
C GLY A 198 39.95 -12.69 25.27
N LYS A 199 40.92 -12.39 26.13
CA LYS A 199 42.12 -13.15 26.34
C LYS A 199 41.78 -14.63 26.64
N LYS A 200 42.20 -15.51 25.75
CA LYS A 200 42.28 -16.94 26.04
C LYS A 200 43.26 -17.14 27.20
N GLY A 201 42.72 -17.47 28.35
CA GLY A 201 43.53 -18.00 29.46
C GLY A 201 44.04 -19.38 29.12
N GLY A 202 45.37 -19.50 29.12
CA GLY A 202 46.05 -20.73 28.83
C GLY A 202 46.03 -21.74 29.97
N ASP A 203 46.38 -22.91 29.57
CA ASP A 203 46.73 -24.12 30.28
C ASP A 203 47.25 -24.00 31.71
N ALA A 204 46.80 -24.90 32.54
CA ALA A 204 47.71 -25.68 33.42
C ALA A 204 47.00 -26.85 34.12
N LYS A 205 47.50 -28.02 33.77
CA LYS A 205 47.56 -29.28 34.59
C LYS A 205 46.26 -29.99 34.97
#